data_a5d7266e278acf2a4ded3fa0e0f4d0ea
#
_entry.id   a5d7266e278acf2a4ded3fa0e0f4d0ea
#
_cell.length_a   1.000
_cell.length_b   1.000
_cell.length_c   1.000
_cell.angle_alpha   90.00
_cell.angle_beta   90.00
_cell.angle_gamma   90.00
#
_symmetry.space_group_name_H-M   'P 1'
#
loop_
_entity.id
_entity.type
_entity.pdbx_description
1 polymer ?
#
loop_
_entity_poly.entity_id
_entity_poly.type
_entity_poly.pdbx_seq_one_letter_code
_entity_poly.pdbx_strand_id
1 'polypeptide(L)'
;SKPTLVNVLAYLRARGEFQGASQEVQDLLRHSNGGVDQPQVYDRPRPDGRILEVQTVPIKGGGALRTFTDVTQRKQAEQQIRHVAEHDGLTGLLNRTAFLQALQAAATDVHRSGRGFAVLYVDLDGFKPVNDRHGHAVGDQLLVWVARQLTQAAREDDVVARLGGDEFALLQRGVSDGDSAYRLACLLYTSDAADE
;
A
#
# COMPACT_ATOMS: atom_id res chain seq x y z
N SER A 1 -0.30 47.33 0.06
CA SER A 1 1.02 46.76 0.41
C SER A 1 1.15 45.41 -0.31
N LYS A 2 2.35 45.11 -0.83
CA LYS A 2 2.62 43.80 -1.45
C LYS A 2 2.54 42.74 -0.34
N PRO A 3 1.83 41.59 -0.58
CA PRO A 3 1.72 40.55 0.41
C PRO A 3 3.10 39.95 0.70
N THR A 4 3.42 39.74 1.97
CA THR A 4 4.62 39.04 2.39
C THR A 4 4.40 37.50 2.23
N LEU A 5 5.46 36.71 2.15
CA LEU A 5 5.35 35.24 2.10
C LEU A 5 4.58 34.70 3.33
N VAL A 6 4.76 35.31 4.51
CA VAL A 6 4.02 34.96 5.73
C VAL A 6 2.51 35.12 5.52
N ASN A 7 2.07 36.23 4.89
CA ASN A 7 0.65 36.47 4.60
C ASN A 7 0.10 35.45 3.59
N VAL A 8 0.89 35.10 2.57
CA VAL A 8 0.52 34.08 1.58
C VAL A 8 0.39 32.70 2.24
N LEU A 9 1.34 32.31 3.08
CA LEU A 9 1.28 31.02 3.80
C LEU A 9 0.10 30.96 4.78
N ALA A 10 -0.19 32.05 5.49
CA ALA A 10 -1.34 32.15 6.38
C ALA A 10 -2.66 31.99 5.60
N TYR A 11 -2.78 32.65 4.46
CA TYR A 11 -3.94 32.53 3.58
C TYR A 11 -4.13 31.09 3.06
N LEU A 12 -3.04 30.45 2.61
CA LEU A 12 -3.08 29.08 2.12
C LEU A 12 -3.45 28.07 3.24
N ARG A 13 -2.95 28.30 4.47
CA ARG A 13 -3.35 27.47 5.64
C ARG A 13 -4.84 27.61 5.95
N ALA A 14 -5.37 28.82 5.94
CA ALA A 14 -6.80 29.07 6.20
C ALA A 14 -7.70 28.37 5.16
N ARG A 15 -7.22 28.13 3.96
CA ARG A 15 -7.91 27.39 2.90
C ARG A 15 -7.71 25.87 2.95
N GLY A 16 -7.00 25.35 3.94
CA GLY A 16 -6.73 23.92 4.04
C GLY A 16 -5.74 23.38 2.99
N GLU A 17 -5.00 24.23 2.30
CA GLU A 17 -4.09 23.86 1.20
C GLU A 17 -2.93 22.95 1.62
N PHE A 18 -2.72 22.75 2.92
CA PHE A 18 -1.72 21.87 3.50
C PHE A 18 -2.33 20.70 4.27
N GLN A 19 -3.64 20.50 4.20
CA GLN A 19 -4.30 19.32 4.75
C GLN A 19 -3.86 18.10 3.94
N GLY A 20 -3.32 17.06 4.61
CA GLY A 20 -2.75 15.88 3.95
C GLY A 20 -1.27 16.01 3.54
N ALA A 21 -0.62 17.14 3.76
CA ALA A 21 0.83 17.23 3.61
C ALA A 21 1.55 16.38 4.68
N SER A 22 2.69 15.75 4.31
CA SER A 22 3.51 14.98 5.25
C SER A 22 3.95 15.84 6.44
N GLN A 23 4.25 15.18 7.59
CA GLN A 23 4.74 15.87 8.79
C GLN A 23 5.98 16.70 8.49
N GLU A 24 6.90 16.19 7.67
CA GLU A 24 8.11 16.90 7.24
C GLU A 24 7.79 18.22 6.53
N VAL A 25 6.79 18.21 5.62
CA VAL A 25 6.34 19.41 4.91
C VAL A 25 5.67 20.40 5.87
N GLN A 26 4.89 19.91 6.83
CA GLN A 26 4.27 20.75 7.85
C GLN A 26 5.31 21.41 8.75
N ASP A 27 6.34 20.68 9.15
CA ASP A 27 7.43 21.18 9.98
C ASP A 27 8.31 22.17 9.21
N LEU A 28 8.60 21.88 7.94
CA LEU A 28 9.28 22.80 7.02
C LEU A 28 8.54 24.15 6.94
N LEU A 29 7.22 24.10 6.79
CA LEU A 29 6.37 25.30 6.69
C LEU A 29 6.25 26.05 8.02
N ARG A 30 6.43 25.39 9.17
CA ARG A 30 6.42 26.02 10.50
C ARG A 30 7.72 26.77 10.79
N HIS A 31 8.85 26.20 10.37
CA HIS A 31 10.17 26.72 10.70
C HIS A 31 10.74 27.70 9.66
N SER A 32 10.18 27.72 8.43
CA SER A 32 10.62 28.66 7.40
C SER A 32 9.95 30.02 7.58
N ASN A 33 10.64 30.96 8.21
CA ASN A 33 10.29 32.38 8.21
C ASN A 33 10.43 33.05 6.82
N GLY A 34 10.27 32.26 5.74
CA GLY A 34 10.41 32.72 4.36
C GLY A 34 11.83 32.64 3.79
N GLY A 35 12.83 32.30 4.60
CA GLY A 35 14.20 32.02 4.15
C GLY A 35 14.33 30.54 3.78
N VAL A 36 14.77 30.23 2.57
CA VAL A 36 15.15 28.91 2.14
C VAL A 36 16.63 28.94 1.83
N ASP A 37 17.44 28.31 2.67
CA ASP A 37 18.88 28.27 2.53
C ASP A 37 19.38 27.17 1.58
N GLN A 38 18.55 26.19 1.31
CA GLN A 38 18.85 25.05 0.44
C GLN A 38 17.70 24.76 -0.52
N PRO A 39 17.97 24.21 -1.71
CA PRO A 39 16.93 23.74 -2.62
C PRO A 39 16.06 22.68 -1.96
N GLN A 40 14.74 22.75 -2.17
CA GLN A 40 13.76 21.85 -1.61
C GLN A 40 12.80 21.40 -2.70
N VAL A 41 12.43 20.12 -2.68
CA VAL A 41 11.39 19.53 -3.54
C VAL A 41 10.47 18.68 -2.68
N TYR A 42 9.17 18.91 -2.79
CA TYR A 42 8.17 18.10 -2.08
C TYR A 42 6.84 18.09 -2.82
N ASP A 43 6.08 17.03 -2.62
CA ASP A 43 4.72 16.91 -3.13
C ASP A 43 3.73 17.53 -2.14
N ARG A 44 2.80 18.31 -2.68
CA ARG A 44 1.72 18.95 -1.92
C ARG A 44 0.37 18.50 -2.45
N PRO A 45 -0.33 17.58 -1.75
CA PRO A 45 -1.72 17.28 -2.01
C PRO A 45 -2.59 18.52 -1.77
N ARG A 46 -3.57 18.73 -2.64
CA ARG A 46 -4.55 19.81 -2.53
C ARG A 46 -5.94 19.29 -2.19
N PRO A 47 -6.80 20.11 -1.54
CA PRO A 47 -8.18 19.72 -1.25
C PRO A 47 -9.03 19.37 -2.48
N ASP A 48 -8.65 19.86 -3.65
CA ASP A 48 -9.30 19.57 -4.94
C ASP A 48 -8.83 18.26 -5.60
N GLY A 49 -8.00 17.47 -4.90
CA GLY A 49 -7.48 16.18 -5.35
C GLY A 49 -6.22 16.27 -6.24
N ARG A 50 -5.75 17.47 -6.57
CA ARG A 50 -4.49 17.64 -7.31
C ARG A 50 -3.28 17.44 -6.43
N ILE A 51 -2.17 17.01 -7.03
CA ILE A 51 -0.87 16.91 -6.39
C ILE A 51 0.08 17.88 -7.10
N LEU A 52 0.58 18.87 -6.35
CA LEU A 52 1.56 19.82 -6.85
C LEU A 52 2.95 19.44 -6.37
N GLU A 53 3.90 19.23 -7.27
CA GLU A 53 5.32 19.23 -6.96
C GLU A 53 5.77 20.67 -6.76
N VAL A 54 6.23 20.99 -5.55
CA VAL A 54 6.72 22.31 -5.17
C VAL A 54 8.23 22.25 -5.13
N GLN A 55 8.88 22.98 -6.03
CA GLN A 55 10.33 23.13 -6.04
C GLN A 55 10.68 24.55 -5.58
N THR A 56 11.57 24.67 -4.63
CA THR A 56 12.06 25.95 -4.12
C THR A 56 13.57 26.02 -4.27
N VAL A 57 14.07 27.08 -4.89
CA VAL A 57 15.50 27.31 -5.10
C VAL A 57 15.87 28.69 -4.52
N PRO A 58 16.86 28.78 -3.61
CA PRO A 58 17.32 30.05 -3.08
C PRO A 58 18.01 30.87 -4.17
N ILE A 59 17.81 32.18 -4.13
CA ILE A 59 18.44 33.14 -5.07
C ILE A 59 19.59 33.84 -4.37
N LYS A 60 20.75 33.91 -5.02
CA LYS A 60 21.90 34.71 -4.53
C LYS A 60 21.49 36.16 -4.36
N GLY A 61 21.69 36.70 -3.18
CA GLY A 61 21.29 38.10 -2.85
C GLY A 61 19.95 38.20 -2.11
N GLY A 62 19.32 37.11 -1.79
CA GLY A 62 18.10 37.01 -0.98
C GLY A 62 16.85 36.63 -1.78
N GLY A 63 15.94 35.97 -1.10
CA GLY A 63 14.71 35.43 -1.68
C GLY A 63 14.83 34.01 -2.23
N ALA A 64 13.73 33.50 -2.78
CA ALA A 64 13.68 32.17 -3.38
C ALA A 64 12.74 32.15 -4.59
N LEU A 65 13.10 31.37 -5.59
CA LEU A 65 12.21 30.99 -6.69
C LEU A 65 11.44 29.75 -6.28
N ARG A 66 10.12 29.78 -6.42
CA ARG A 66 9.26 28.64 -6.17
C ARG A 66 8.43 28.31 -7.40
N THR A 67 8.57 27.09 -7.88
CA THR A 67 7.78 26.56 -8.99
C THR A 67 6.74 25.56 -8.48
N PHE A 68 5.62 25.48 -9.16
CA PHE A 68 4.52 24.57 -8.87
C PHE A 68 4.19 23.83 -10.16
N THR A 69 4.38 22.52 -10.13
CA THR A 69 4.06 21.65 -11.29
C THR A 69 2.94 20.71 -10.88
N ASP A 70 1.87 20.65 -11.67
CA ASP A 70 0.82 19.66 -11.46
C ASP A 70 1.35 18.29 -11.91
N VAL A 71 1.51 17.39 -10.95
CA VAL A 71 2.03 16.03 -11.17
C VAL A 71 0.98 14.96 -10.92
N THR A 72 -0.29 15.34 -10.82
CA THR A 72 -1.41 14.47 -10.48
C THR A 72 -1.46 13.24 -11.39
N GLN A 73 -1.49 13.46 -12.71
CA GLN A 73 -1.55 12.36 -13.68
C GLN A 73 -0.32 11.44 -13.60
N ARG A 74 0.88 12.02 -13.46
CA ARG A 74 2.11 11.23 -13.32
C ARG A 74 2.05 10.36 -12.07
N LYS A 75 1.67 10.91 -10.91
CA LYS A 75 1.56 10.17 -9.65
C LYS A 75 0.48 9.08 -9.71
N GLN A 76 -0.67 9.36 -10.31
CA GLN A 76 -1.72 8.37 -10.50
C GLN A 76 -1.25 7.22 -11.40
N ALA A 77 -0.56 7.53 -12.51
CA ALA A 77 0.00 6.51 -13.39
C ALA A 77 1.07 5.66 -12.67
N GLU A 78 1.98 6.28 -11.91
CA GLU A 78 2.98 5.59 -11.10
C GLU A 78 2.33 4.65 -10.06
N GLN A 79 1.26 5.11 -9.38
CA GLN A 79 0.50 4.30 -8.44
C GLN A 79 -0.20 3.12 -9.12
N GLN A 80 -0.81 3.36 -10.29
CA GLN A 80 -1.46 2.31 -11.06
C GLN A 80 -0.46 1.25 -11.54
N ILE A 81 0.69 1.68 -12.06
CA ILE A 81 1.76 0.76 -12.48
C ILE A 81 2.23 -0.08 -11.29
N ARG A 82 2.46 0.54 -10.15
CA ARG A 82 2.85 -0.16 -8.93
C ARG A 82 1.77 -1.16 -8.49
N HIS A 83 0.51 -0.75 -8.48
CA HIS A 83 -0.60 -1.62 -8.09
C HIS A 83 -0.67 -2.86 -8.99
N VAL A 84 -0.59 -2.69 -10.31
CA VAL A 84 -0.57 -3.82 -11.28
C VAL A 84 0.66 -4.70 -11.10
N ALA A 85 1.82 -4.12 -10.76
CA ALA A 85 3.05 -4.86 -10.53
C ALA A 85 3.04 -5.68 -9.22
N GLU A 86 2.25 -5.29 -8.22
CA GLU A 86 2.22 -5.89 -6.89
C GLU A 86 0.98 -6.74 -6.63
N HIS A 87 -0.11 -6.60 -7.40
CA HIS A 87 -1.37 -7.27 -7.15
C HIS A 87 -1.79 -8.21 -8.28
N ASP A 88 -2.57 -9.22 -7.94
CA ASP A 88 -3.28 -10.10 -8.88
C ASP A 88 -4.52 -9.40 -9.43
N GLY A 89 -4.64 -9.32 -10.74
CA GLY A 89 -5.69 -8.54 -11.41
C GLY A 89 -7.12 -9.08 -11.23
N LEU A 90 -7.29 -10.35 -10.86
CA LEU A 90 -8.60 -10.97 -10.64
C LEU A 90 -9.06 -10.79 -9.20
N THR A 91 -8.21 -11.11 -8.24
CA THR A 91 -8.57 -11.20 -6.82
C THR A 91 -8.26 -9.93 -6.04
N GLY A 92 -7.37 -9.06 -6.56
CA GLY A 92 -6.87 -7.87 -5.86
C GLY A 92 -5.87 -8.17 -4.74
N LEU A 93 -5.58 -9.44 -4.44
CA LEU A 93 -4.55 -9.84 -3.47
C LEU A 93 -3.15 -9.50 -3.99
N LEU A 94 -2.14 -9.56 -3.12
CA LEU A 94 -0.77 -9.49 -3.59
C LEU A 94 -0.48 -10.62 -4.59
N ASN A 95 0.30 -10.31 -5.61
CA ASN A 95 0.79 -11.33 -6.54
C ASN A 95 2.03 -12.05 -5.98
N ARG A 96 2.49 -13.08 -6.70
CA ARG A 96 3.67 -13.88 -6.33
C ARG A 96 4.90 -13.03 -6.02
N THR A 97 5.17 -12.02 -6.85
CA THR A 97 6.36 -11.15 -6.71
C THR A 97 6.31 -10.35 -5.42
N ALA A 98 5.19 -9.69 -5.14
CA ALA A 98 5.01 -8.91 -3.92
C ALA A 98 4.99 -9.80 -2.66
N PHE A 99 4.43 -11.02 -2.75
CA PHE A 99 4.48 -11.99 -1.66
C PHE A 99 5.91 -12.40 -1.30
N LEU A 100 6.76 -12.70 -2.30
CA LEU A 100 8.16 -13.06 -2.06
C LEU A 100 8.96 -11.91 -1.44
N GLN A 101 8.66 -10.66 -1.82
CA GLN A 101 9.26 -9.48 -1.18
C GLN A 101 8.84 -9.35 0.28
N ALA A 102 7.54 -9.56 0.57
CA ALA A 102 7.02 -9.54 1.94
C ALA A 102 7.64 -10.65 2.81
N LEU A 103 7.81 -11.85 2.23
CA LEU A 103 8.46 -12.99 2.88
C LEU A 103 9.93 -12.69 3.21
N GLN A 104 10.67 -12.12 2.26
CA GLN A 104 12.07 -11.74 2.48
C GLN A 104 12.19 -10.66 3.56
N ALA A 105 11.30 -9.69 3.59
CA ALA A 105 11.24 -8.67 4.63
C ALA A 105 10.96 -9.30 6.01
N ALA A 106 10.00 -10.25 6.11
CA ALA A 106 9.71 -10.97 7.34
C ALA A 106 10.91 -11.79 7.82
N ALA A 107 11.61 -12.49 6.92
CA ALA A 107 12.82 -13.25 7.25
C ALA A 107 13.93 -12.34 7.80
N THR A 108 14.11 -11.16 7.26
CA THR A 108 15.06 -10.17 7.76
C THR A 108 14.67 -9.65 9.14
N ASP A 109 13.36 -9.46 9.39
CA ASP A 109 12.86 -8.97 10.66
C ASP A 109 13.01 -9.97 11.81
N VAL A 110 12.98 -11.27 11.55
CA VAL A 110 13.26 -12.33 12.56
C VAL A 110 14.59 -12.08 13.26
N HIS A 111 15.63 -11.77 12.49
CA HIS A 111 16.96 -11.50 13.04
C HIS A 111 16.99 -10.26 13.96
N ARG A 112 16.12 -9.31 13.71
CA ARG A 112 16.06 -8.05 14.45
C ARG A 112 15.14 -8.11 15.66
N SER A 113 13.95 -8.70 15.49
CA SER A 113 12.87 -8.68 16.49
C SER A 113 12.82 -9.95 17.35
N GLY A 114 13.42 -11.06 16.90
CA GLY A 114 13.30 -12.37 17.51
C GLY A 114 11.92 -13.02 17.33
N ARG A 115 10.98 -12.38 16.62
CA ARG A 115 9.64 -12.92 16.35
C ARG A 115 9.64 -13.71 15.06
N GLY A 116 9.12 -14.93 15.11
CA GLY A 116 8.98 -15.79 13.95
C GLY A 116 7.87 -15.37 13.00
N PHE A 117 7.77 -16.06 11.89
CA PHE A 117 6.64 -16.01 10.99
C PHE A 117 6.25 -17.42 10.55
N ALA A 118 5.03 -17.58 10.03
CA ALA A 118 4.58 -18.81 9.40
C ALA A 118 4.08 -18.52 7.98
N VAL A 119 4.26 -19.48 7.08
CA VAL A 119 3.71 -19.45 5.73
C VAL A 119 2.74 -20.61 5.58
N LEU A 120 1.50 -20.28 5.21
CA LEU A 120 0.50 -21.25 4.81
C LEU A 120 0.38 -21.21 3.29
N TYR A 121 0.49 -22.38 2.69
CA TYR A 121 0.27 -22.55 1.26
C TYR A 121 -1.10 -23.22 1.08
N VAL A 122 -1.95 -22.65 0.26
CA VAL A 122 -3.34 -23.11 0.03
C VAL A 122 -3.51 -23.38 -1.44
N ASP A 123 -3.99 -24.56 -1.75
CA ASP A 123 -4.34 -25.02 -3.11
C ASP A 123 -5.81 -25.46 -3.11
N LEU A 124 -6.57 -25.15 -4.17
CA LEU A 124 -7.99 -25.47 -4.23
C LEU A 124 -8.21 -26.84 -4.88
N ASP A 125 -8.48 -27.84 -4.06
CA ASP A 125 -8.86 -29.15 -4.54
C ASP A 125 -10.10 -29.09 -5.43
N GLY A 126 -10.02 -29.71 -6.61
CA GLY A 126 -11.16 -29.78 -7.53
C GLY A 126 -11.43 -28.50 -8.34
N PHE A 127 -10.58 -27.49 -8.32
CA PHE A 127 -10.79 -26.24 -9.09
C PHE A 127 -10.89 -26.47 -10.60
N LYS A 128 -10.05 -27.35 -11.17
CA LYS A 128 -10.13 -27.70 -12.59
C LYS A 128 -11.47 -28.31 -12.99
N PRO A 129 -12.02 -29.32 -12.30
CA PRO A 129 -13.39 -29.82 -12.52
C PRO A 129 -14.47 -28.73 -12.48
N VAL A 130 -14.36 -27.74 -11.60
CA VAL A 130 -15.30 -26.60 -11.55
C VAL A 130 -15.26 -25.82 -12.86
N ASN A 131 -14.06 -25.49 -13.35
CA ASN A 131 -13.88 -24.79 -14.63
C ASN A 131 -14.42 -25.62 -15.81
N ASP A 132 -14.10 -26.89 -15.84
CA ASP A 132 -14.52 -27.81 -16.93
C ASP A 132 -16.03 -27.96 -16.97
N ARG A 133 -16.73 -27.98 -15.81
CA ARG A 133 -18.17 -28.16 -15.71
C ARG A 133 -18.99 -26.87 -15.83
N HIS A 134 -18.49 -25.78 -15.28
CA HIS A 134 -19.25 -24.52 -15.10
C HIS A 134 -18.65 -23.32 -15.87
N GLY A 135 -17.51 -23.51 -16.51
CA GLY A 135 -16.80 -22.48 -17.26
C GLY A 135 -15.91 -21.60 -16.38
N HIS A 136 -14.95 -20.94 -17.02
CA HIS A 136 -13.95 -20.09 -16.35
C HIS A 136 -14.55 -18.92 -15.56
N ALA A 137 -15.71 -18.39 -15.99
CA ALA A 137 -16.35 -17.29 -15.26
C ALA A 137 -16.80 -17.69 -13.84
N VAL A 138 -17.24 -18.95 -13.66
CA VAL A 138 -17.60 -19.49 -12.34
C VAL A 138 -16.33 -19.77 -11.53
N GLY A 139 -15.29 -20.31 -12.15
CA GLY A 139 -13.98 -20.46 -11.50
C GLY A 139 -13.39 -19.14 -11.03
N ASP A 140 -13.48 -18.08 -11.83
CA ASP A 140 -13.03 -16.74 -11.44
C ASP A 140 -13.80 -16.20 -10.23
N GLN A 141 -15.13 -16.42 -10.18
CA GLN A 141 -15.95 -16.06 -9.02
C GLN A 141 -15.55 -16.84 -7.76
N LEU A 142 -15.24 -18.13 -7.89
CA LEU A 142 -14.74 -18.96 -6.79
C LEU A 142 -13.40 -18.41 -6.27
N LEU A 143 -12.44 -18.09 -7.16
CA LEU A 143 -11.17 -17.51 -6.77
C LEU A 143 -11.33 -16.18 -6.03
N VAL A 144 -12.22 -15.31 -6.48
CA VAL A 144 -12.54 -14.05 -5.79
C VAL A 144 -13.19 -14.30 -4.43
N TRP A 145 -14.07 -15.30 -4.32
CA TRP A 145 -14.68 -15.67 -3.05
C TRP A 145 -13.63 -16.19 -2.06
N VAL A 146 -12.77 -17.12 -2.47
CA VAL A 146 -11.67 -17.65 -1.65
C VAL A 146 -10.75 -16.52 -1.18
N ALA A 147 -10.38 -15.61 -2.07
CA ALA A 147 -9.56 -14.45 -1.72
C ALA A 147 -10.18 -13.63 -0.58
N ARG A 148 -11.48 -13.42 -0.61
CA ARG A 148 -12.23 -12.71 0.47
C ARG A 148 -12.23 -13.50 1.77
N GLN A 149 -12.43 -14.82 1.74
CA GLN A 149 -12.40 -15.66 2.93
C GLN A 149 -11.01 -15.64 3.59
N LEU A 150 -9.94 -15.79 2.80
CA LEU A 150 -8.57 -15.73 3.29
C LEU A 150 -8.26 -14.35 3.92
N THR A 151 -8.71 -13.28 3.28
CA THR A 151 -8.51 -11.91 3.82
C THR A 151 -9.28 -11.70 5.13
N GLN A 152 -10.50 -12.25 5.27
CA GLN A 152 -11.28 -12.15 6.51
C GLN A 152 -10.69 -12.97 7.66
N ALA A 153 -10.05 -14.10 7.35
CA ALA A 153 -9.40 -14.95 8.33
C ALA A 153 -8.03 -14.41 8.77
N ALA A 154 -7.39 -13.60 7.94
CA ALA A 154 -6.09 -12.99 8.20
C ALA A 154 -6.20 -11.81 9.17
N ARG A 155 -5.15 -11.57 9.96
CA ARG A 155 -5.00 -10.40 10.84
C ARG A 155 -4.51 -9.19 10.01
N GLU A 156 -4.59 -8.00 10.60
CA GLU A 156 -4.16 -6.75 9.95
C GLU A 156 -2.68 -6.80 9.50
N ASP A 157 -1.81 -7.44 10.26
CA ASP A 157 -0.37 -7.57 9.96
C ASP A 157 -0.03 -8.76 9.04
N ASP A 158 -1.00 -9.63 8.76
CA ASP A 158 -0.79 -10.78 7.90
C ASP A 158 -0.84 -10.38 6.41
N VAL A 159 -0.20 -11.16 5.57
CA VAL A 159 -0.16 -10.91 4.13
C VAL A 159 -0.80 -12.06 3.39
N VAL A 160 -1.81 -11.76 2.57
CA VAL A 160 -2.49 -12.73 1.72
C VAL A 160 -2.15 -12.48 0.27
N ALA A 161 -1.86 -13.54 -0.48
CA ALA A 161 -1.48 -13.47 -1.88
C ALA A 161 -2.10 -14.60 -2.71
N ARG A 162 -2.25 -14.33 -4.01
CA ARG A 162 -2.50 -15.37 -5.02
C ARG A 162 -1.23 -15.56 -5.83
N LEU A 163 -0.73 -16.80 -5.86
CA LEU A 163 0.56 -17.10 -6.50
C LEU A 163 0.41 -17.45 -7.98
N GLY A 164 -0.79 -17.85 -8.40
CA GLY A 164 -1.16 -18.18 -9.76
C GLY A 164 -2.18 -19.33 -9.79
N GLY A 165 -2.98 -19.44 -10.84
CA GLY A 165 -3.99 -20.49 -10.93
C GLY A 165 -4.93 -20.51 -9.72
N ASP A 166 -4.96 -21.62 -9.01
CA ASP A 166 -5.71 -21.92 -7.78
C ASP A 166 -4.86 -21.88 -6.51
N GLU A 167 -3.58 -21.44 -6.63
CA GLU A 167 -2.63 -21.38 -5.52
C GLU A 167 -2.69 -20.04 -4.78
N PHE A 168 -2.87 -20.09 -3.48
CA PHE A 168 -2.82 -18.94 -2.57
C PHE A 168 -1.75 -19.14 -1.51
N ALA A 169 -1.33 -18.05 -0.90
CA ALA A 169 -0.42 -18.06 0.24
C ALA A 169 -0.82 -17.04 1.28
N LEU A 170 -0.56 -17.37 2.55
CA LEU A 170 -0.74 -16.46 3.67
C LEU A 170 0.55 -16.43 4.48
N LEU A 171 1.08 -15.23 4.70
CA LEU A 171 2.24 -14.99 5.57
C LEU A 171 1.74 -14.40 6.89
N GLN A 172 1.80 -15.19 7.95
CA GLN A 172 1.47 -14.78 9.30
C GLN A 172 2.72 -14.25 10.01
N ARG A 173 2.69 -13.00 10.45
CA ARG A 173 3.82 -12.34 11.12
C ARG A 173 3.72 -12.45 12.65
N GLY A 174 4.87 -12.35 13.33
CA GLY A 174 4.91 -12.29 14.79
C GLY A 174 4.46 -13.57 15.48
N VAL A 175 4.70 -14.72 14.85
CA VAL A 175 4.36 -16.04 15.39
C VAL A 175 5.37 -16.38 16.47
N SER A 176 4.86 -16.61 17.71
CA SER A 176 5.69 -17.02 18.85
C SER A 176 5.67 -18.53 19.07
N ASP A 177 4.62 -19.21 18.58
CA ASP A 177 4.45 -20.66 18.66
C ASP A 177 3.78 -21.22 17.40
N GLY A 178 3.91 -22.51 17.14
CA GLY A 178 3.31 -23.16 15.98
C GLY A 178 1.78 -23.31 16.06
N ASP A 179 1.18 -23.16 17.24
CA ASP A 179 -0.26 -23.38 17.47
C ASP A 179 -1.12 -22.31 16.79
N SER A 180 -0.61 -21.12 16.64
CA SER A 180 -1.30 -20.00 15.98
C SER A 180 -1.45 -20.25 14.48
N ALA A 181 -0.40 -20.72 13.81
CA ALA A 181 -0.42 -21.09 12.39
C ALA A 181 -1.28 -22.33 12.14
N TYR A 182 -1.19 -23.34 13.01
CA TYR A 182 -2.02 -24.54 12.93
C TYR A 182 -3.51 -24.23 13.08
N ARG A 183 -3.90 -23.38 14.02
CA ARG A 183 -5.31 -22.94 14.18
C ARG A 183 -5.85 -22.27 12.93
N LEU A 184 -5.05 -21.42 12.30
CA LEU A 184 -5.47 -20.76 11.06
C LEU A 184 -5.61 -21.77 9.92
N ALA A 185 -4.69 -22.70 9.78
CA ALA A 185 -4.80 -23.79 8.79
C ALA A 185 -6.05 -24.66 9.02
N CYS A 186 -6.37 -24.99 10.26
CA CYS A 186 -7.60 -25.73 10.60
C CYS A 186 -8.86 -24.94 10.26
N LEU A 187 -8.91 -23.63 10.52
CA LEU A 187 -10.05 -22.79 10.19
C LEU A 187 -10.31 -22.74 8.68
N LEU A 188 -9.25 -22.65 7.89
CA LEU A 188 -9.35 -22.66 6.42
C LEU A 188 -9.82 -24.02 5.89
N TYR A 189 -9.36 -25.12 6.48
CA TYR A 189 -9.75 -26.47 6.06
C TYR A 189 -11.20 -26.83 6.44
N THR A 190 -11.68 -26.36 7.60
CA THR A 190 -13.03 -26.70 8.08
C THR A 190 -14.14 -25.83 7.48
N SER A 191 -13.84 -24.66 6.94
CA SER A 191 -14.84 -23.85 6.24
C SER A 191 -15.28 -24.49 4.92
N ASP A 192 -14.45 -25.35 4.33
CA ASP A 192 -14.76 -26.08 3.09
C ASP A 192 -15.66 -27.32 3.33
N ALA A 193 -15.67 -27.83 4.56
CA ALA A 193 -16.44 -29.04 4.94
C ALA A 193 -17.87 -28.74 5.46
N ALA A 194 -18.28 -27.48 5.57
CA ALA A 194 -19.58 -27.11 6.12
C ALA A 194 -20.67 -26.83 5.05
N ASP A 195 -20.32 -26.88 3.76
CA ASP A 195 -21.22 -26.61 2.63
C ASP A 195 -21.50 -27.88 1.75
N GLU A 196 -21.25 -29.10 2.26
CA GLU A 196 -21.74 -30.34 1.67
C GLU A 196 -23.13 -30.74 2.17
#